data_9f0d3e3a6794934bbc31276d00a5e4ed
#
_entry.id   9f0d3e3a6794934bbc31276d00a5e4ed
#
_cell.length_a   1.000
_cell.length_b   1.000
_cell.length_c   1.000
_cell.angle_alpha   90.00
_cell.angle_beta   90.00
_cell.angle_gamma   90.00
#
_symmetry.space_group_name_H-M   'P 1'
#
loop_
_entity.id
_entity.type
_entity.pdbx_description
1 polymer ?
#
loop_
_entity_poly.entity_id
_entity_poly.type
_entity_poly.pdbx_seq_one_letter_code
_entity_poly.pdbx_strand_id
1 'polypeptide(L)'
;MWGFTNEAEEKTLAEKQREQIQIKCTSLDQMTAQLSGGNQQKVILGKWLAAGVKVLIFDEPTKGIDVGTKSEIYKLMRDLADSGVGVIVVSSEMPELLGLCDRIAVMAGGRIMDTFDIADATEEKLAKAATGETA
;
A
#
# COMPACT_ATOMS: atom_id res chain seq x y z
N MET A 1 18.83 -27.10 8.48
CA MET A 1 19.47 -26.36 7.37
C MET A 1 19.76 -24.96 7.88
N TRP A 2 21.02 -24.66 8.21
CA TRP A 2 21.43 -23.35 8.71
C TRP A 2 21.54 -22.43 7.48
N GLY A 3 20.67 -21.44 7.39
CA GLY A 3 20.68 -20.47 6.30
C GLY A 3 21.85 -19.49 6.50
N PHE A 4 22.91 -19.64 5.74
CA PHE A 4 23.89 -18.57 5.58
C PHE A 4 23.29 -17.53 4.66
N THR A 5 23.19 -16.28 5.14
CA THR A 5 22.82 -15.15 4.28
C THR A 5 24.02 -14.81 3.38
N ASN A 6 23.76 -14.62 2.09
CA ASN A 6 24.78 -14.17 1.15
C ASN A 6 24.71 -12.64 1.07
N GLU A 7 25.63 -11.95 1.76
CA GLU A 7 25.66 -10.49 1.81
C GLU A 7 25.68 -9.82 0.41
N ALA A 8 26.31 -10.45 -0.58
CA ALA A 8 26.35 -9.91 -1.93
C ALA A 8 24.99 -9.99 -2.62
N GLU A 9 24.26 -11.09 -2.44
CA GLU A 9 22.89 -11.27 -2.95
C GLU A 9 21.92 -10.33 -2.22
N GLU A 10 22.05 -10.18 -0.91
CA GLU A 10 21.24 -9.24 -0.13
C GLU A 10 21.43 -7.81 -0.60
N LYS A 11 22.66 -7.35 -0.80
CA LYS A 11 22.96 -6.01 -1.31
C LYS A 11 22.39 -5.79 -2.72
N THR A 12 22.54 -6.78 -3.61
CA THR A 12 22.00 -6.72 -4.96
C THR A 12 20.47 -6.62 -4.94
N LEU A 13 19.81 -7.40 -4.10
CA LEU A 13 18.36 -7.37 -3.94
C LEU A 13 17.88 -6.04 -3.35
N ALA A 14 18.57 -5.55 -2.31
CA ALA A 14 18.25 -4.28 -1.67
C ALA A 14 18.40 -3.10 -2.65
N GLU A 15 19.48 -3.07 -3.46
CA GLU A 15 19.68 -2.05 -4.49
C GLU A 15 18.58 -2.08 -5.54
N LYS A 16 18.21 -3.27 -6.02
CA LYS A 16 17.09 -3.46 -6.94
C LYS A 16 15.79 -2.91 -6.37
N GLN A 17 15.48 -3.20 -5.10
CA GLN A 17 14.26 -2.69 -4.45
C GLN A 17 14.34 -1.17 -4.25
N ARG A 18 15.51 -0.63 -3.85
CA ARG A 18 15.73 0.80 -3.72
C ARG A 18 15.40 1.55 -5.01
N GLU A 19 15.88 1.05 -6.14
CA GLU A 19 15.62 1.64 -7.46
C GLU A 19 14.17 1.47 -7.88
N GLN A 20 13.61 0.27 -7.76
CA GLN A 20 12.25 -0.07 -8.22
C GLN A 20 11.18 0.80 -7.56
N ILE A 21 11.28 1.02 -6.25
CA ILE A 21 10.30 1.80 -5.47
C ILE A 21 10.82 3.17 -5.05
N GLN A 22 11.96 3.58 -5.59
CA GLN A 22 12.55 4.92 -5.42
C GLN A 22 12.71 5.31 -3.93
N ILE A 23 13.39 4.44 -3.15
CA ILE A 23 13.73 4.76 -1.75
C ILE A 23 14.83 5.80 -1.73
N LYS A 24 14.57 6.96 -1.11
CA LYS A 24 15.55 8.03 -0.92
C LYS A 24 16.34 7.76 0.37
N CYS A 25 17.53 7.22 0.23
CA CYS A 25 18.48 7.00 1.32
C CYS A 25 19.90 7.34 0.84
N THR A 26 20.80 7.66 1.78
CA THR A 26 22.22 7.99 1.48
C THR A 26 23.05 6.75 1.21
N SER A 27 22.71 5.63 1.84
CA SER A 27 23.34 4.31 1.62
C SER A 27 22.36 3.21 2.00
N LEU A 28 22.64 1.96 1.60
CA LEU A 28 21.86 0.79 2.05
C LEU A 28 22.03 0.49 3.55
N ASP A 29 23.12 0.94 4.15
CA ASP A 29 23.41 0.76 5.57
C ASP A 29 22.75 1.83 6.46
N GLN A 30 22.05 2.81 5.85
CA GLN A 30 21.34 3.83 6.61
C GLN A 30 20.22 3.22 7.45
N MET A 31 20.17 3.56 8.73
CA MET A 31 19.11 3.09 9.63
C MET A 31 17.74 3.58 9.16
N THR A 32 16.78 2.67 9.01
CA THR A 32 15.42 2.99 8.55
C THR A 32 14.75 4.09 9.40
N ALA A 33 15.03 4.11 10.71
CA ALA A 33 14.50 5.14 11.62
C ALA A 33 14.95 6.58 11.29
N GLN A 34 16.03 6.74 10.50
CA GLN A 34 16.52 8.05 10.05
C GLN A 34 15.90 8.52 8.74
N LEU A 35 15.10 7.67 8.10
CA LEU A 35 14.39 8.01 6.87
C LEU A 35 13.09 8.78 7.19
N SER A 36 12.60 9.54 6.20
CA SER A 36 11.24 10.10 6.28
C SER A 36 10.20 8.99 6.37
N GLY A 37 9.03 9.28 6.95
CA GLY A 37 7.96 8.30 7.12
C GLY A 37 7.58 7.57 5.82
N GLY A 38 7.49 8.30 4.70
CA GLY A 38 7.22 7.70 3.40
C GLY A 38 8.33 6.77 2.91
N ASN A 39 9.61 7.09 3.16
CA ASN A 39 10.71 6.19 2.82
C ASN A 39 10.77 4.96 3.75
N GLN A 40 10.39 5.12 5.02
CA GLN A 40 10.23 3.97 5.93
C GLN A 40 9.18 2.99 5.42
N GLN A 41 8.03 3.48 4.96
CA GLN A 41 6.99 2.64 4.35
C GLN A 41 7.47 1.96 3.05
N LYS A 42 8.20 2.68 2.21
CA LYS A 42 8.82 2.10 1.01
C LYS A 42 9.80 0.96 1.36
N VAL A 43 10.59 1.10 2.42
CA VAL A 43 11.48 0.00 2.89
C VAL A 43 10.67 -1.23 3.29
N ILE A 44 9.58 -1.05 4.06
CA ILE A 44 8.70 -2.16 4.46
C ILE A 44 8.12 -2.85 3.21
N LEU A 45 7.66 -2.07 2.26
CA LEU A 45 7.12 -2.59 1.00
C LEU A 45 8.17 -3.36 0.20
N GLY A 46 9.39 -2.81 0.08
CA GLY A 46 10.50 -3.48 -0.61
C GLY A 46 10.79 -4.87 -0.05
N LYS A 47 10.68 -5.06 1.27
CA LYS A 47 10.82 -6.38 1.90
C LYS A 47 9.78 -7.38 1.41
N TRP A 48 8.51 -6.96 1.31
CA TRP A 48 7.43 -7.84 0.85
C TRP A 48 7.54 -8.15 -0.64
N LEU A 49 7.93 -7.17 -1.45
CA LEU A 49 8.18 -7.37 -2.89
C LEU A 49 9.36 -8.32 -3.13
N ALA A 50 10.43 -8.19 -2.36
CA ALA A 50 11.57 -9.10 -2.40
C ALA A 50 11.17 -10.55 -2.07
N ALA A 51 10.16 -10.75 -1.23
CA ALA A 51 9.61 -12.05 -0.90
C ALA A 51 8.71 -12.65 -2.01
N GLY A 52 8.45 -11.92 -3.11
CA GLY A 52 7.68 -12.40 -4.25
C GLY A 52 6.20 -12.61 -3.95
N VAL A 53 5.63 -11.80 -3.09
CA VAL A 53 4.20 -11.88 -2.74
C VAL A 53 3.31 -11.56 -3.94
N LYS A 54 2.18 -12.24 -4.05
CA LYS A 54 1.19 -12.03 -5.12
C LYS A 54 0.08 -11.08 -4.71
N VAL A 55 -0.13 -10.91 -3.40
CA VAL A 55 -1.16 -10.03 -2.84
C VAL A 55 -0.55 -9.25 -1.69
N LEU A 56 -0.79 -7.94 -1.67
CA LEU A 56 -0.39 -7.03 -0.60
C LEU A 56 -1.63 -6.39 0.01
N ILE A 57 -1.67 -6.37 1.34
CA ILE A 57 -2.71 -5.67 2.10
C ILE A 57 -2.06 -4.47 2.77
N PHE A 58 -2.60 -3.30 2.51
CA PHE A 58 -2.20 -2.04 3.12
C PHE A 58 -3.28 -1.60 4.10
N ASP A 59 -2.92 -1.50 5.37
CA ASP A 59 -3.83 -1.05 6.43
C ASP A 59 -3.46 0.38 6.83
N GLU A 60 -4.38 1.33 6.56
CA GLU A 60 -4.22 2.77 6.79
C GLU A 60 -2.87 3.32 6.27
N PRO A 61 -2.50 3.07 4.98
CA PRO A 61 -1.13 3.25 4.49
C PRO A 61 -0.64 4.69 4.51
N THR A 62 -1.55 5.65 4.51
CA THR A 62 -1.22 7.08 4.45
C THR A 62 -1.56 7.85 5.73
N LYS A 63 -1.95 7.14 6.79
CA LYS A 63 -2.29 7.77 8.06
C LYS A 63 -1.07 8.46 8.68
N GLY A 64 -1.22 9.74 8.99
CA GLY A 64 -0.14 10.54 9.57
C GLY A 64 0.96 10.96 8.59
N ILE A 65 0.74 10.80 7.29
CA ILE A 65 1.68 11.18 6.24
C ILE A 65 1.25 12.51 5.60
N ASP A 66 2.23 13.33 5.23
CA ASP A 66 1.98 14.59 4.53
C ASP A 66 1.42 14.36 3.11
N VAL A 67 0.69 15.35 2.58
CA VAL A 67 -0.03 15.27 1.31
C VAL A 67 0.89 14.94 0.12
N GLY A 68 2.11 15.48 0.12
CA GLY A 68 3.06 15.23 -0.97
C GLY A 68 3.51 13.76 -0.99
N THR A 69 3.79 13.21 0.17
CA THR A 69 4.20 11.81 0.32
C THR A 69 3.03 10.84 0.07
N LYS A 70 1.77 11.21 0.40
CA LYS A 70 0.58 10.39 0.05
C LYS A 70 0.55 10.08 -1.45
N SER A 71 0.77 11.08 -2.29
CA SER A 71 0.75 10.92 -3.75
C SER A 71 1.81 9.93 -4.26
N GLU A 72 3.00 9.92 -3.65
CA GLU A 72 4.05 8.95 -3.99
C GLU A 72 3.63 7.52 -3.63
N ILE A 73 2.96 7.34 -2.49
CA ILE A 73 2.48 6.03 -2.02
C ILE A 73 1.33 5.53 -2.91
N TYR A 74 0.39 6.40 -3.28
CA TYR A 74 -0.71 6.03 -4.19
C TYR A 74 -0.19 5.58 -5.55
N LYS A 75 0.75 6.34 -6.11
CA LYS A 75 1.40 5.96 -7.37
C LYS A 75 2.06 4.59 -7.25
N LEU A 76 2.77 4.34 -6.17
CA LEU A 76 3.43 3.07 -5.92
C LEU A 76 2.43 1.90 -5.85
N MET A 77 1.30 2.05 -5.14
CA MET A 77 0.26 1.02 -5.09
C MET A 77 -0.35 0.77 -6.47
N ARG A 78 -0.56 1.81 -7.27
CA ARG A 78 -1.04 1.67 -8.64
C ARG A 78 -0.04 0.95 -9.53
N ASP A 79 1.24 1.34 -9.48
CA ASP A 79 2.31 0.69 -10.24
C ASP A 79 2.43 -0.81 -9.89
N LEU A 80 2.20 -1.17 -8.62
CA LEU A 80 2.16 -2.57 -8.17
C LEU A 80 0.96 -3.33 -8.75
N ALA A 81 -0.23 -2.75 -8.71
CA ALA A 81 -1.42 -3.35 -9.30
C ALA A 81 -1.23 -3.57 -10.81
N ASP A 82 -0.70 -2.58 -11.52
CA ASP A 82 -0.40 -2.65 -12.95
C ASP A 82 0.65 -3.71 -13.28
N SER A 83 1.56 -4.01 -12.36
CA SER A 83 2.54 -5.10 -12.47
C SER A 83 1.95 -6.51 -12.22
N GLY A 84 0.67 -6.59 -11.88
CA GLY A 84 -0.04 -7.86 -11.63
C GLY A 84 -0.04 -8.32 -10.17
N VAL A 85 0.38 -7.48 -9.23
CA VAL A 85 0.22 -7.74 -7.79
C VAL A 85 -1.20 -7.38 -7.36
N GLY A 86 -1.90 -8.26 -6.68
CA GLY A 86 -3.18 -7.95 -6.05
C GLY A 86 -2.97 -6.95 -4.92
N VAL A 87 -3.63 -5.79 -4.98
CA VAL A 87 -3.52 -4.75 -3.94
C VAL A 87 -4.86 -4.60 -3.23
N ILE A 88 -4.84 -4.75 -1.91
CA ILE A 88 -6.00 -4.49 -1.04
C ILE A 88 -5.62 -3.32 -0.14
N VAL A 89 -6.43 -2.28 -0.15
CA VAL A 89 -6.26 -1.10 0.71
C VAL A 89 -7.39 -1.05 1.71
N VAL A 90 -7.05 -0.98 3.00
CA VAL A 90 -7.98 -0.71 4.09
C VAL A 90 -7.76 0.73 4.51
N SER A 91 -8.77 1.57 4.42
CA SER A 91 -8.70 2.97 4.80
C SER A 91 -10.03 3.47 5.33
N SER A 92 -9.97 4.38 6.29
CA SER A 92 -11.12 5.14 6.79
C SER A 92 -11.37 6.43 5.99
N GLU A 93 -10.45 6.81 5.08
CA GLU A 93 -10.56 8.01 4.25
C GLU A 93 -11.26 7.67 2.92
N MET A 94 -12.56 7.94 2.81
CA MET A 94 -13.34 7.67 1.57
C MET A 94 -12.74 8.31 0.32
N PRO A 95 -12.27 9.58 0.35
CA PRO A 95 -11.63 10.18 -0.82
C PRO A 95 -10.39 9.43 -1.31
N GLU A 96 -9.62 8.83 -0.39
CA GLU A 96 -8.48 7.98 -0.73
C GLU A 96 -8.92 6.77 -1.55
N LEU A 97 -9.93 6.05 -1.06
CA LEU A 97 -10.46 4.85 -1.74
C LEU A 97 -11.05 5.19 -3.11
N LEU A 98 -11.81 6.28 -3.20
CA LEU A 98 -12.40 6.74 -4.45
C LEU A 98 -11.35 7.17 -5.50
N GLY A 99 -10.22 7.70 -5.05
CA GLY A 99 -9.13 8.12 -5.95
C GLY A 99 -8.16 7.00 -6.34
N LEU A 100 -8.14 5.89 -5.59
CA LEU A 100 -7.10 4.87 -5.72
C LEU A 100 -7.61 3.52 -6.23
N CYS A 101 -8.80 3.09 -5.79
CA CYS A 101 -9.27 1.72 -5.99
C CYS A 101 -10.08 1.56 -7.29
N ASP A 102 -10.10 0.35 -7.83
CA ASP A 102 -10.97 -0.04 -8.95
C ASP A 102 -12.33 -0.54 -8.44
N ARG A 103 -12.34 -1.10 -7.22
CA ARG A 103 -13.53 -1.58 -6.50
C ARG A 103 -13.42 -1.26 -5.01
N ILE A 104 -14.54 -0.97 -4.38
CA ILE A 104 -14.62 -0.67 -2.95
C ILE A 104 -15.62 -1.60 -2.28
N ALA A 105 -15.17 -2.36 -1.29
CA ALA A 105 -16.03 -3.14 -0.41
C ALA A 105 -16.24 -2.38 0.91
N VAL A 106 -17.49 -2.12 1.28
CA VAL A 106 -17.84 -1.46 2.53
C VAL A 106 -18.09 -2.50 3.61
N MET A 107 -17.40 -2.36 4.74
CA MET A 107 -17.53 -3.28 5.88
C MET A 107 -18.19 -2.57 7.08
N ALA A 108 -19.15 -3.24 7.70
CA ALA A 108 -19.72 -2.84 8.99
C ALA A 108 -20.05 -4.08 9.82
N GLY A 109 -19.83 -4.00 11.13
CA GLY A 109 -20.12 -5.11 12.04
C GLY A 109 -19.41 -6.43 11.71
N GLY A 110 -18.22 -6.36 11.10
CA GLY A 110 -17.44 -7.55 10.68
C GLY A 110 -17.97 -8.25 9.41
N ARG A 111 -18.84 -7.61 8.65
CA ARG A 111 -19.43 -8.14 7.41
C ARG A 111 -19.23 -7.16 6.26
N ILE A 112 -19.12 -7.67 5.04
CA ILE A 112 -19.22 -6.86 3.83
C ILE A 112 -20.70 -6.52 3.64
N MET A 113 -21.01 -5.24 3.67
CA MET A 113 -22.37 -4.72 3.50
C MET A 113 -22.70 -4.56 2.03
N ASP A 114 -21.75 -4.02 1.25
CA ASP A 114 -21.90 -3.84 -0.18
C ASP A 114 -20.53 -3.77 -0.87
N THR A 115 -20.54 -3.87 -2.21
CA THR A 115 -19.33 -3.74 -3.04
C THR A 115 -19.67 -2.90 -4.27
N PHE A 116 -18.88 -1.86 -4.53
CA PHE A 116 -19.08 -0.92 -5.62
C PHE A 116 -17.92 -0.98 -6.60
N ASP A 117 -18.20 -1.00 -7.88
CA ASP A 117 -17.19 -0.63 -8.88
C ASP A 117 -16.97 0.89 -8.82
N ILE A 118 -15.74 1.34 -9.08
CA ILE A 118 -15.38 2.75 -8.89
C ILE A 118 -16.26 3.71 -9.69
N ALA A 119 -16.72 3.29 -10.88
CA ALA A 119 -17.61 4.09 -11.71
C ALA A 119 -18.96 4.41 -11.05
N ASP A 120 -19.41 3.54 -10.11
CA ASP A 120 -20.68 3.67 -9.41
C ASP A 120 -20.54 4.13 -7.97
N ALA A 121 -19.31 4.19 -7.45
CA ALA A 121 -19.01 4.56 -6.08
C ALA A 121 -19.09 6.06 -5.86
N THR A 122 -19.77 6.48 -4.79
CA THR A 122 -19.79 7.87 -4.30
C THR A 122 -19.68 7.86 -2.79
N GLU A 123 -19.15 8.95 -2.20
CA GLU A 123 -19.07 9.06 -0.73
C GLU A 123 -20.43 8.81 -0.06
N GLU A 124 -21.52 9.32 -0.66
CA GLU A 124 -22.87 9.11 -0.13
C GLU A 124 -23.27 7.63 -0.11
N LYS A 125 -23.04 6.90 -1.20
CA LYS A 125 -23.33 5.46 -1.28
C LYS A 125 -22.51 4.66 -0.29
N LEU A 126 -21.20 4.97 -0.17
CA LEU A 126 -20.31 4.32 0.78
C LEU A 126 -20.74 4.57 2.22
N ALA A 127 -21.06 5.81 2.57
CA ALA A 127 -21.57 6.17 3.89
C ALA A 127 -22.87 5.44 4.23
N LYS A 128 -23.81 5.39 3.29
CA LYS A 128 -25.09 4.69 3.45
C LYS A 128 -24.91 3.20 3.70
N ALA A 129 -24.06 2.55 2.91
CA ALA A 129 -23.70 1.15 3.11
C ALA A 129 -23.05 0.91 4.48
N ALA A 130 -22.18 1.83 4.95
CA ALA A 130 -21.52 1.71 6.25
C ALA A 130 -22.47 1.84 7.45
N THR A 131 -23.57 2.59 7.31
CA THR A 131 -24.59 2.72 8.37
C THR A 131 -25.62 1.59 8.36
N GLY A 132 -25.62 0.73 7.35
CA GLY A 132 -26.60 -0.35 7.20
C GLY A 132 -27.97 0.12 6.70
N GLU A 133 -28.07 1.35 6.23
CA GLU A 133 -29.25 1.85 5.55
C GLU A 133 -29.31 1.26 4.15
N THR A 134 -30.07 0.18 3.98
CA THR A 134 -30.37 -0.35 2.64
C THR A 134 -31.27 0.64 1.88
N ALA A 135 -30.95 0.85 0.61
CA ALA A 135 -31.73 1.68 -0.30
C ALA A 135 -33.13 1.09 -0.53
#